data_36928ee2c08193ed5528911b89cd3d0d
#
_entry.id   36928ee2c08193ed5528911b89cd3d0d
#
_cell.length_a   1.000
_cell.length_b   1.000
_cell.length_c   1.000
_cell.angle_alpha   90.00
_cell.angle_beta   90.00
_cell.angle_gamma   90.00
#
_symmetry.space_group_name_H-M   'P 1'
#
loop_
_entity.id
_entity.type
_entity.pdbx_description
1 polymer ?
#
loop_
_entity_poly.entity_id
_entity_poly.type
_entity_poly.pdbx_seq_one_letter_code
_entity_poly.pdbx_strand_id
1 'polypeptide(L)'
;MTQVLTPVDIVQANFTYSEGSGYYSDPYKPYDNRPRDKSAGVVLAKWNHYFKDINATTRLSYRLYNDSYGITAHTFGVELVKPLGNGWTVIPSLRYYTQGKASFYYDPPFPNGQSPTKYYSADQRLASIGAVTVGIKISKQLTPESTLDFKLESYRQSSSLHLGSGASPGLSPLTATMIQVGYSRRF
;
A
#
# COMPACT_ATOMS: atom_id res chain seq x y z
N MET A 1 0.76 -0.67 19.56
CA MET A 1 -0.07 -1.28 20.63
C MET A 1 -0.86 -2.44 20.03
N THR A 2 -0.92 -3.57 20.70
CA THR A 2 -1.75 -4.74 20.31
C THR A 2 -2.60 -5.14 21.51
N GLN A 3 -3.89 -5.38 21.28
CA GLN A 3 -4.88 -5.71 22.31
C GLN A 3 -5.69 -6.92 21.87
N VAL A 4 -5.77 -7.94 22.72
CA VAL A 4 -6.75 -9.03 22.61
C VAL A 4 -8.06 -8.52 23.20
N LEU A 5 -9.12 -8.42 22.38
CA LEU A 5 -10.44 -7.96 22.81
C LEU A 5 -11.30 -9.14 23.28
N THR A 6 -11.28 -10.24 22.53
CA THR A 6 -12.00 -11.48 22.83
C THR A 6 -11.12 -12.68 22.46
N PRO A 7 -11.51 -13.93 22.78
CA PRO A 7 -10.79 -15.12 22.32
C PRO A 7 -10.66 -15.26 20.81
N VAL A 8 -11.46 -14.51 20.05
CA VAL A 8 -11.49 -14.55 18.57
C VAL A 8 -11.10 -13.23 17.91
N ASP A 9 -10.90 -12.15 18.68
CA ASP A 9 -10.64 -10.80 18.17
C ASP A 9 -9.32 -10.23 18.71
N ILE A 10 -8.47 -9.78 17.80
CA ILE A 10 -7.25 -9.05 18.10
C ILE A 10 -7.24 -7.76 17.31
N VAL A 11 -6.99 -6.63 17.96
CA VAL A 11 -6.78 -5.33 17.32
C VAL A 11 -5.36 -4.86 17.52
N GLN A 12 -4.84 -4.13 16.53
CA GLN A 12 -3.52 -3.50 16.60
C GLN A 12 -3.62 -2.08 16.06
N ALA A 13 -2.99 -1.14 16.75
CA ALA A 13 -2.79 0.23 16.27
C ALA A 13 -1.30 0.58 16.35
N ASN A 14 -0.81 1.22 15.28
CA ASN A 14 0.55 1.76 15.20
C ASN A 14 0.49 3.20 14.69
N PHE A 15 1.34 4.04 15.26
CA PHE A 15 1.62 5.37 14.77
C PHE A 15 3.10 5.47 14.45
N THR A 16 3.42 6.10 13.31
CA THR A 16 4.80 6.38 12.89
C THR A 16 4.87 7.83 12.44
N TYR A 17 5.87 8.55 12.91
CA TYR A 17 6.22 9.87 12.41
C TYR A 17 7.65 9.84 11.89
N SER A 18 7.90 10.51 10.77
CA SER A 18 9.23 10.62 10.16
C SER A 18 9.49 12.03 9.67
N GLU A 19 10.72 12.48 9.81
CA GLU A 19 11.23 13.71 9.25
C GLU A 19 12.51 13.43 8.47
N GLY A 20 12.74 14.21 7.42
CA GLY A 20 13.96 14.15 6.65
C GLY A 20 14.23 15.49 5.98
N SER A 21 15.51 15.83 5.86
CA SER A 21 15.99 16.99 5.14
C SER A 21 17.07 16.56 4.16
N GLY A 22 17.03 17.09 2.93
CA GLY A 22 17.99 16.73 1.90
C GLY A 22 17.50 17.01 0.48
N TYR A 23 18.07 16.31 -0.48
CA TYR A 23 17.73 16.44 -1.89
C TYR A 23 16.72 15.37 -2.30
N TYR A 24 15.48 15.79 -2.56
CA TYR A 24 14.37 14.89 -2.93
C TYR A 24 13.99 14.93 -4.41
N SER A 25 14.50 15.93 -5.16
CA SER A 25 14.24 16.04 -6.59
C SER A 25 14.92 14.91 -7.36
N ASP A 26 14.28 14.44 -8.42
CA ASP A 26 14.83 13.41 -9.29
C ASP A 26 15.68 14.07 -10.39
N PRO A 27 17.03 13.89 -10.42
CA PRO A 27 17.89 14.54 -11.39
C PRO A 27 17.68 14.05 -12.83
N TYR A 28 17.02 12.90 -13.02
CA TYR A 28 16.73 12.32 -14.33
C TYR A 28 15.36 12.73 -14.88
N LYS A 29 14.58 13.49 -14.09
CA LYS A 29 13.26 14.00 -14.51
C LYS A 29 13.35 15.48 -14.82
N PRO A 30 13.02 15.91 -16.05
CA PRO A 30 12.87 17.32 -16.33
C PRO A 30 11.74 17.91 -15.46
N TYR A 31 11.91 19.13 -15.02
CA TYR A 31 10.89 19.85 -14.24
C TYR A 31 10.50 19.18 -12.91
N ASP A 32 11.49 18.72 -12.14
CA ASP A 32 11.28 18.19 -10.80
C ASP A 32 12.08 18.99 -9.76
N ASN A 33 11.40 19.87 -9.04
CA ASN A 33 11.97 20.68 -7.95
C ASN A 33 11.07 20.57 -6.71
N ARG A 34 11.50 19.80 -5.72
CA ARG A 34 10.75 19.49 -4.50
C ARG A 34 11.28 20.24 -3.30
N PRO A 35 10.44 20.46 -2.26
CA PRO A 35 10.94 20.93 -0.97
C PRO A 35 12.04 20.00 -0.43
N ARG A 36 13.03 20.60 0.23
CA ARG A 36 14.14 19.85 0.83
C ARG A 36 13.79 19.20 2.16
N ASP A 37 12.72 19.66 2.79
CA ASP A 37 12.25 19.13 4.06
C ASP A 37 10.95 18.35 3.81
N LYS A 38 10.87 17.18 4.40
CA LYS A 38 9.69 16.32 4.32
C LYS A 38 9.41 15.71 5.69
N SER A 39 8.18 15.89 6.17
CA SER A 39 7.65 15.15 7.32
C SER A 39 6.46 14.31 6.90
N ALA A 40 6.27 13.18 7.57
CA ALA A 40 5.14 12.29 7.29
C ALA A 40 4.65 11.59 8.56
N GLY A 41 3.33 11.48 8.66
CA GLY A 41 2.65 10.72 9.70
C GLY A 41 1.92 9.51 9.09
N VAL A 42 1.96 8.39 9.79
CA VAL A 42 1.27 7.15 9.40
C VAL A 42 0.50 6.61 10.59
N VAL A 43 -0.78 6.32 10.38
CA VAL A 43 -1.60 5.54 11.31
C VAL A 43 -1.96 4.23 10.65
N LEU A 44 -1.73 3.11 11.32
CA LEU A 44 -2.12 1.78 10.88
C LEU A 44 -3.01 1.13 11.94
N ALA A 45 -4.22 0.75 11.54
CA ALA A 45 -5.13 -0.07 12.34
C ALA A 45 -5.27 -1.45 11.69
N LYS A 46 -5.28 -2.49 12.52
CA LYS A 46 -5.56 -3.87 12.09
C LYS A 46 -6.57 -4.50 13.01
N TRP A 47 -7.41 -5.35 12.44
CA TRP A 47 -8.33 -6.21 13.16
C TRP A 47 -8.28 -7.62 12.59
N ASN A 48 -8.03 -8.60 13.44
CA ASN A 48 -8.07 -10.02 13.10
C ASN A 48 -9.25 -10.63 13.82
N HIS A 49 -10.11 -11.33 13.07
CA HIS A 49 -11.26 -12.06 13.60
C HIS A 49 -11.23 -13.53 13.16
N TYR A 50 -11.35 -14.42 14.12
CA TYR A 50 -11.39 -15.87 13.86
C TYR A 50 -12.83 -16.39 13.83
N PHE A 51 -13.24 -16.91 12.68
CA PHE A 51 -14.53 -17.58 12.48
C PHE A 51 -14.38 -19.06 12.81
N LYS A 52 -14.95 -19.49 13.94
CA LYS A 52 -14.86 -20.88 14.44
C LYS A 52 -15.53 -21.85 13.50
N ASP A 53 -16.73 -21.52 12.99
CA ASP A 53 -17.56 -22.43 12.18
C ASP A 53 -16.90 -22.83 10.86
N ILE A 54 -16.15 -21.94 10.28
CA ILE A 54 -15.45 -22.19 9.02
C ILE A 54 -13.94 -22.38 9.22
N ASN A 55 -13.44 -22.35 10.44
CA ASN A 55 -12.00 -22.43 10.77
C ASN A 55 -11.17 -21.50 9.87
N ALA A 56 -11.46 -20.21 9.89
CA ALA A 56 -10.78 -19.20 9.08
C ALA A 56 -10.57 -17.90 9.86
N THR A 57 -9.49 -17.19 9.56
CA THR A 57 -9.22 -15.88 10.18
C THR A 57 -9.27 -14.80 9.10
N THR A 58 -10.13 -13.80 9.26
CA THR A 58 -10.08 -12.57 8.47
C THR A 58 -9.11 -11.60 9.11
N ARG A 59 -8.28 -10.96 8.30
CA ARG A 59 -7.38 -9.88 8.69
C ARG A 59 -7.73 -8.64 7.91
N LEU A 60 -8.26 -7.63 8.60
CA LEU A 60 -8.54 -6.33 8.02
C LEU A 60 -7.42 -5.36 8.42
N SER A 61 -7.07 -4.47 7.49
CA SER A 61 -6.11 -3.41 7.77
C SER A 61 -6.54 -2.11 7.10
N TYR A 62 -6.30 -1.00 7.81
CA TYR A 62 -6.43 0.34 7.27
C TYR A 62 -5.20 1.15 7.62
N ARG A 63 -4.61 1.81 6.62
CA ARG A 63 -3.45 2.68 6.78
C ARG A 63 -3.77 4.05 6.22
N LEU A 64 -3.64 5.07 7.05
CA LEU A 64 -3.67 6.47 6.69
C LEU A 64 -2.24 7.00 6.65
N TYR A 65 -1.89 7.67 5.56
CA TYR A 65 -0.63 8.40 5.39
C TYR A 65 -0.94 9.86 5.11
N ASN A 66 -0.19 10.77 5.73
CA ASN A 66 -0.22 12.20 5.41
C ASN A 66 1.19 12.76 5.48
N ASP A 67 1.56 13.65 4.53
CA ASP A 67 2.87 14.26 4.51
C ASP A 67 2.83 15.78 4.25
N SER A 68 3.98 16.44 4.49
CA SER A 68 4.17 17.88 4.27
C SER A 68 4.13 18.30 2.80
N TYR A 69 4.13 17.35 1.86
CA TYR A 69 3.91 17.62 0.44
C TYR A 69 2.43 17.76 0.08
N GLY A 70 1.54 17.54 1.06
CA GLY A 70 0.09 17.60 0.89
C GLY A 70 -0.53 16.29 0.42
N ILE A 71 0.25 15.21 0.35
CA ILE A 71 -0.27 13.88 0.00
C ILE A 71 -1.01 13.31 1.19
N THR A 72 -2.27 12.95 0.98
CA THR A 72 -3.04 12.08 1.87
C THR A 72 -3.33 10.79 1.12
N ALA A 73 -2.97 9.64 1.73
CA ALA A 73 -3.19 8.34 1.12
C ALA A 73 -3.87 7.36 2.08
N HIS A 74 -4.77 6.56 1.51
CA HIS A 74 -5.52 5.53 2.22
C HIS A 74 -5.19 4.17 1.62
N THR A 75 -4.95 3.19 2.47
CA THR A 75 -4.78 1.79 2.07
C THR A 75 -5.72 0.92 2.87
N PHE A 76 -6.55 0.17 2.19
CA PHE A 76 -7.43 -0.85 2.77
C PHE A 76 -6.93 -2.23 2.36
N GLY A 77 -6.88 -3.15 3.28
CA GLY A 77 -6.46 -4.52 3.01
C GLY A 77 -7.37 -5.53 3.70
N VAL A 78 -7.67 -6.61 2.99
CA VAL A 78 -8.37 -7.78 3.54
C VAL A 78 -7.64 -9.05 3.12
N GLU A 79 -7.45 -9.96 4.07
CA GLU A 79 -6.93 -11.31 3.86
C GLU A 79 -7.85 -12.30 4.58
N LEU A 80 -8.04 -13.47 3.97
CA LEU A 80 -8.71 -14.61 4.61
C LEU A 80 -7.73 -15.76 4.75
N VAL A 81 -7.28 -16.04 5.96
CA VAL A 81 -6.39 -17.16 6.26
C VAL A 81 -7.23 -18.41 6.49
N LYS A 82 -7.16 -19.37 5.56
CA LYS A 82 -7.93 -20.61 5.60
C LYS A 82 -7.00 -21.83 5.63
N PRO A 83 -6.85 -22.49 6.80
CA PRO A 83 -6.23 -23.81 6.87
C PRO A 83 -7.12 -24.84 6.14
N LEU A 84 -6.50 -25.67 5.29
CA LEU A 84 -7.17 -26.73 4.52
C LEU A 84 -6.88 -28.12 5.06
N GLY A 85 -6.09 -28.23 6.13
CA GLY A 85 -5.62 -29.50 6.68
C GLY A 85 -4.30 -29.99 6.05
N ASN A 86 -3.71 -31.02 6.62
CA ASN A 86 -2.46 -31.64 6.15
C ASN A 86 -1.31 -30.63 5.94
N GLY A 87 -1.24 -29.56 6.75
CA GLY A 87 -0.24 -28.50 6.65
C GLY A 87 -0.45 -27.51 5.49
N TRP A 88 -1.55 -27.54 4.75
CA TRP A 88 -1.88 -26.57 3.74
C TRP A 88 -2.68 -25.39 4.32
N THR A 89 -2.33 -24.18 3.89
CA THR A 89 -3.07 -22.94 4.18
C THR A 89 -3.17 -22.13 2.90
N VAL A 90 -4.37 -21.62 2.60
CA VAL A 90 -4.59 -20.67 1.50
C VAL A 90 -4.99 -19.31 2.06
N ILE A 91 -4.46 -18.24 1.44
CA ILE A 91 -4.67 -16.86 1.90
C ILE A 91 -4.96 -15.99 0.67
N PRO A 92 -6.24 -15.91 0.21
CA PRO A 92 -6.64 -14.87 -0.72
C PRO A 92 -6.54 -13.50 -0.06
N SER A 93 -6.21 -12.49 -0.85
CA SER A 93 -6.03 -11.11 -0.40
C SER A 93 -6.51 -10.09 -1.42
N LEU A 94 -7.02 -8.97 -0.92
CA LEU A 94 -7.36 -7.79 -1.70
C LEU A 94 -6.81 -6.56 -0.99
N ARG A 95 -6.14 -5.67 -1.74
CA ARG A 95 -5.68 -4.38 -1.24
C ARG A 95 -6.12 -3.29 -2.21
N TYR A 96 -6.71 -2.26 -1.66
CA TYR A 96 -7.03 -1.03 -2.37
C TYR A 96 -6.21 0.12 -1.81
N TYR A 97 -5.63 0.92 -2.70
CA TYR A 97 -4.85 2.11 -2.38
C TYR A 97 -5.41 3.30 -3.14
N THR A 98 -5.44 4.47 -2.50
CA THR A 98 -5.73 5.75 -3.15
C THR A 98 -4.93 6.85 -2.50
N GLN A 99 -4.45 7.82 -3.29
CA GLN A 99 -3.76 9.01 -2.80
C GLN A 99 -4.19 10.26 -3.57
N GLY A 100 -4.29 11.38 -2.86
CA GLY A 100 -4.32 12.70 -3.46
C GLY A 100 -2.95 13.13 -3.98
N LYS A 101 -2.91 14.12 -4.88
CA LYS A 101 -1.67 14.65 -5.43
C LYS A 101 -0.95 15.57 -4.44
N ALA A 102 0.38 15.66 -4.59
CA ALA A 102 1.15 16.68 -3.89
C ALA A 102 0.72 18.10 -4.30
N SER A 103 0.84 19.06 -3.39
CA SER A 103 0.43 20.45 -3.59
C SER A 103 1.16 21.15 -4.76
N PHE A 104 2.35 20.68 -5.10
CA PHE A 104 3.19 21.17 -6.20
C PHE A 104 3.22 20.22 -7.40
N TYR A 105 2.33 19.22 -7.47
CA TYR A 105 2.22 18.33 -8.63
C TYR A 105 1.48 19.00 -9.78
N TYR A 106 2.02 18.84 -10.98
CA TYR A 106 1.42 19.28 -12.24
C TYR A 106 1.11 18.11 -13.16
N ASP A 107 -0.10 18.09 -13.72
CA ASP A 107 -0.43 17.21 -14.84
C ASP A 107 0.25 17.74 -16.13
N PRO A 108 1.07 16.95 -16.84
CA PRO A 108 1.64 17.37 -18.13
C PRO A 108 0.57 17.54 -19.22
N PRO A 109 0.77 18.43 -20.20
CA PRO A 109 1.84 19.41 -20.33
C PRO A 109 1.66 20.61 -19.39
N PHE A 110 2.77 21.25 -19.02
CA PHE A 110 2.71 22.46 -18.22
C PHE A 110 1.86 23.53 -18.92
N PRO A 111 0.93 24.20 -18.21
CA PRO A 111 0.13 25.26 -18.80
C PRO A 111 1.04 26.37 -19.35
N ASN A 112 0.84 26.67 -20.61
CA ASN A 112 1.40 27.74 -21.42
C ASN A 112 2.32 28.74 -20.68
N GLY A 113 3.64 28.56 -20.76
CA GLY A 113 4.63 29.59 -20.48
C GLY A 113 4.67 30.18 -19.08
N GLN A 114 3.83 29.78 -18.16
CA GLN A 114 3.92 30.19 -16.78
C GLN A 114 5.08 29.47 -16.12
N SER A 115 6.04 30.26 -15.64
CA SER A 115 7.11 29.75 -14.78
C SER A 115 6.48 29.00 -13.62
N PRO A 116 6.90 27.75 -13.36
CA PRO A 116 6.37 27.01 -12.23
C PRO A 116 6.65 27.78 -10.92
N THR A 117 5.76 27.62 -9.96
CA THR A 117 5.98 28.10 -8.59
C THR A 117 7.33 27.58 -8.05
N LYS A 118 7.77 28.06 -6.89
CA LYS A 118 9.06 27.65 -6.28
C LYS A 118 9.29 26.13 -6.28
N TYR A 119 8.21 25.34 -6.09
CA TYR A 119 8.25 23.88 -6.13
C TYR A 119 7.28 23.36 -7.19
N TYR A 120 7.69 22.34 -7.94
CA TYR A 120 6.90 21.73 -9.01
C TYR A 120 7.43 20.35 -9.35
N SER A 121 6.55 19.45 -9.77
CA SER A 121 6.92 18.11 -10.22
C SER A 121 5.83 17.51 -11.10
N ALA A 122 6.22 16.82 -12.18
CA ALA A 122 5.37 15.95 -12.98
C ALA A 122 5.59 14.46 -12.66
N ASP A 123 6.23 14.15 -11.53
CA ASP A 123 6.47 12.77 -11.12
C ASP A 123 5.15 12.07 -10.78
N GLN A 124 4.80 11.03 -11.53
CA GLN A 124 3.59 10.23 -11.34
C GLN A 124 3.40 9.68 -9.92
N ARG A 125 4.49 9.51 -9.15
CA ARG A 125 4.45 9.08 -7.75
C ARG A 125 3.79 10.11 -6.83
N LEU A 126 3.72 11.38 -7.29
CA LEU A 126 3.11 12.51 -6.57
C LEU A 126 1.70 12.83 -7.06
N ALA A 127 1.18 12.09 -8.04
CA ALA A 127 -0.10 12.31 -8.68
C ALA A 127 -1.29 11.75 -7.86
N SER A 128 -2.51 12.18 -8.21
CA SER A 128 -3.74 11.56 -7.70
C SER A 128 -4.00 10.26 -8.44
N ILE A 129 -3.85 9.15 -7.74
CA ILE A 129 -3.96 7.79 -8.28
C ILE A 129 -4.67 6.86 -7.31
N GLY A 130 -5.20 5.77 -7.85
CA GLY A 130 -5.64 4.61 -7.09
C GLY A 130 -5.01 3.33 -7.62
N ALA A 131 -4.98 2.28 -6.79
CA ALA A 131 -4.48 0.97 -7.17
C ALA A 131 -5.25 -0.15 -6.48
N VAL A 132 -5.39 -1.27 -7.18
CA VAL A 132 -5.95 -2.52 -6.66
C VAL A 132 -4.90 -3.61 -6.79
N THR A 133 -4.74 -4.40 -5.73
CA THR A 133 -3.94 -5.63 -5.75
C THR A 133 -4.82 -6.80 -5.34
N VAL A 134 -4.90 -7.81 -6.19
CA VAL A 134 -5.54 -9.09 -5.85
C VAL A 134 -4.45 -10.13 -5.75
N GLY A 135 -4.46 -10.92 -4.69
CA GLY A 135 -3.42 -11.89 -4.42
C GLY A 135 -3.95 -13.20 -3.87
N ILE A 136 -3.14 -14.24 -4.02
CA ILE A 136 -3.31 -15.52 -3.34
C ILE A 136 -1.96 -16.02 -2.86
N LYS A 137 -1.88 -16.39 -1.58
CA LYS A 137 -0.72 -17.08 -1.02
C LYS A 137 -1.12 -18.49 -0.63
N ILE A 138 -0.32 -19.45 -1.00
CA ILE A 138 -0.44 -20.85 -0.61
C ILE A 138 0.78 -21.21 0.22
N SER A 139 0.55 -21.71 1.43
CA SER A 139 1.59 -22.16 2.35
C SER A 139 1.49 -23.65 2.57
N LYS A 140 2.62 -24.35 2.57
CA LYS A 140 2.73 -25.76 2.91
C LYS A 140 3.71 -25.95 4.05
N GLN A 141 3.23 -26.40 5.19
CA GLN A 141 4.08 -26.88 6.26
C GLN A 141 4.64 -28.25 5.83
N LEU A 142 5.96 -28.33 5.63
CA LEU A 142 6.68 -29.54 5.21
C LEU A 142 7.04 -30.39 6.41
N THR A 143 7.52 -29.76 7.48
CA THR A 143 7.84 -30.36 8.78
C THR A 143 7.32 -29.43 9.89
N PRO A 144 7.30 -29.83 11.17
CA PRO A 144 6.94 -28.92 12.27
C PRO A 144 7.77 -27.63 12.29
N GLU A 145 9.01 -27.66 11.78
CA GLU A 145 9.92 -26.51 11.77
C GLU A 145 9.99 -25.81 10.41
N SER A 146 9.50 -26.38 9.31
CA SER A 146 9.72 -25.81 7.96
C SER A 146 8.43 -25.58 7.20
N THR A 147 8.38 -24.44 6.49
CA THR A 147 7.24 -24.03 5.67
C THR A 147 7.73 -23.51 4.33
N LEU A 148 7.05 -23.92 3.26
CA LEU A 148 7.21 -23.42 1.90
C LEU A 148 6.00 -22.54 1.55
N ASP A 149 6.25 -21.36 1.04
CA ASP A 149 5.24 -20.37 0.61
C ASP A 149 5.35 -20.11 -0.88
N PHE A 150 4.21 -20.01 -1.54
CA PHE A 150 4.07 -19.47 -2.89
C PHE A 150 3.03 -18.37 -2.88
N LYS A 151 3.35 -17.19 -3.47
CA LYS A 151 2.43 -16.06 -3.56
C LYS A 151 2.39 -15.53 -4.98
N LEU A 152 1.18 -15.29 -5.48
CA LEU A 152 0.88 -14.65 -6.76
C LEU A 152 0.04 -13.41 -6.49
N GLU A 153 0.43 -12.25 -7.05
CA GLU A 153 -0.34 -11.01 -6.96
C GLU A 153 -0.44 -10.35 -8.34
N SER A 154 -1.63 -9.83 -8.64
CA SER A 154 -1.90 -8.95 -9.77
C SER A 154 -2.15 -7.55 -9.24
N TYR A 155 -1.38 -6.58 -9.73
CA TYR A 155 -1.45 -5.17 -9.37
C TYR A 155 -1.92 -4.36 -10.57
N ARG A 156 -2.84 -3.44 -10.34
CA ARG A 156 -3.29 -2.44 -11.32
C ARG A 156 -3.39 -1.07 -10.67
N GLN A 157 -2.71 -0.08 -11.26
CA GLN A 157 -2.75 1.33 -10.87
C GLN A 157 -3.30 2.16 -12.01
N SER A 158 -4.16 3.14 -11.68
CA SER A 158 -4.72 4.08 -12.64
C SER A 158 -5.24 5.33 -11.92
N SER A 159 -5.27 6.46 -12.61
CA SER A 159 -5.97 7.66 -12.13
C SER A 159 -7.48 7.41 -11.96
N SER A 160 -8.09 6.58 -12.81
CA SER A 160 -9.52 6.21 -12.71
C SER A 160 -9.88 5.42 -11.45
N LEU A 161 -8.91 4.86 -10.75
CA LEU A 161 -9.08 4.15 -9.48
C LEU A 161 -8.91 5.08 -8.27
N HIS A 162 -8.64 6.38 -8.48
CA HIS A 162 -8.59 7.36 -7.40
C HIS A 162 -9.97 7.54 -6.76
N LEU A 163 -10.01 7.58 -5.43
CA LEU A 163 -11.24 7.83 -4.67
C LEU A 163 -11.41 9.34 -4.45
N GLY A 164 -12.52 9.90 -4.92
CA GLY A 164 -12.83 11.31 -4.81
C GLY A 164 -12.58 12.10 -6.10
N SER A 165 -12.71 13.43 -6.03
CA SER A 165 -12.46 14.35 -7.14
C SER A 165 -10.99 14.65 -7.31
N GLY A 166 -10.56 15.06 -8.52
CA GLY A 166 -9.19 15.51 -8.78
C GLY A 166 -8.20 14.41 -9.14
N ALA A 167 -8.68 13.32 -9.75
CA ALA A 167 -7.80 12.34 -10.40
C ALA A 167 -6.88 13.02 -11.44
N SER A 168 -5.66 12.49 -11.60
CA SER A 168 -4.68 12.99 -12.58
C SER A 168 -4.85 12.25 -13.91
N PRO A 169 -5.57 12.82 -14.91
CA PRO A 169 -6.02 12.08 -16.10
C PRO A 169 -4.90 11.75 -17.10
N GLY A 170 -3.78 12.47 -17.04
CA GLY A 170 -2.65 12.31 -17.96
C GLY A 170 -1.75 11.10 -17.71
N LEU A 171 -2.09 10.24 -16.74
CA LEU A 171 -1.23 9.12 -16.34
C LEU A 171 -1.59 7.82 -17.06
N SER A 172 -0.59 7.18 -17.64
CA SER A 172 -0.73 5.82 -18.17
C SER A 172 -0.98 4.81 -17.03
N PRO A 173 -1.92 3.87 -17.20
CA PRO A 173 -2.11 2.79 -16.24
C PRO A 173 -0.84 1.92 -16.12
N LEU A 174 -0.57 1.46 -14.90
CA LEU A 174 0.47 0.49 -14.62
C LEU A 174 -0.17 -0.83 -14.19
N THR A 175 0.26 -1.93 -14.81
CA THR A 175 -0.10 -3.29 -14.39
C THR A 175 1.16 -4.08 -14.09
N ALA A 176 1.12 -4.94 -13.07
CA ALA A 176 2.23 -5.82 -12.72
C ALA A 176 1.71 -7.15 -12.18
N THR A 177 2.42 -8.22 -12.50
CA THR A 177 2.23 -9.52 -11.87
C THR A 177 3.45 -9.83 -11.02
N MET A 178 3.25 -10.19 -9.76
CA MET A 178 4.31 -10.49 -8.82
C MET A 178 4.21 -11.95 -8.38
N ILE A 179 5.32 -12.66 -8.44
CA ILE A 179 5.45 -14.05 -7.98
C ILE A 179 6.53 -14.08 -6.90
N GLN A 180 6.21 -14.70 -5.77
CA GLN A 180 7.14 -14.86 -4.66
C GLN A 180 7.15 -16.33 -4.21
N VAL A 181 8.33 -16.84 -3.94
CA VAL A 181 8.57 -18.13 -3.30
C VAL A 181 9.35 -17.89 -2.02
N GLY A 182 8.90 -18.45 -0.93
CA GLY A 182 9.53 -18.31 0.38
C GLY A 182 9.71 -19.67 1.04
N TYR A 183 10.86 -19.86 1.69
CA TYR A 183 11.10 -20.99 2.57
C TYR A 183 11.53 -20.45 3.94
N SER A 184 10.89 -20.94 4.99
CA SER A 184 11.22 -20.60 6.38
C SER A 184 11.47 -21.85 7.19
N ARG A 185 12.49 -21.79 8.07
CA ARG A 185 12.83 -22.84 9.03
C ARG A 185 13.07 -22.25 10.41
N ARG A 186 12.52 -22.89 11.44
CA ARG A 186 12.83 -22.60 12.85
C ARG A 186 13.94 -23.54 13.30
N PHE A 187 14.85 -23.00 14.10
CA PHE A 187 15.96 -23.75 14.71
C PHE A 187 15.70 -23.91 16.19
#